data_9ddb9d45497cdba9cffee3088f05af2b
#
_entry.id   9ddb9d45497cdba9cffee3088f05af2b
#
_cell.length_a   1.000
_cell.length_b   1.000
_cell.length_c   1.000
_cell.angle_alpha   90.00
_cell.angle_beta   90.00
_cell.angle_gamma   90.00
#
_symmetry.space_group_name_H-M   'P 1'
#
loop_
_entity.id
_entity.type
_entity.pdbx_description
1 polymer ?
#
loop_
_entity_poly.entity_id
_entity_poly.type
_entity_poly.pdbx_seq_one_letter_code
_entity_poly.pdbx_strand_id
1 'polypeptide(L)'
;MQPFTDNHSSNAMDVMVLIVDDSKSYRHLMASMLAKWGFRTCEAEDGECALRQMALQPVHILISDWEMPVMDGVALCRSIRSHDFGHYIYAILVTARQSLDDLLTGMEAGADDFLSKPVNQNQLRARLHAAERVLLLENTLAARNEKISSAYRQIESDLQAAAKLQHSVLPAHNLSLAGFEADWMFLPSAYVSGDLLNYFSLDERHIAFFSVDVAGHGVSAAMLCLAVAREFMTGRISSQLLISQNAAGESFPVAPHQVVGELNQRFCLDNDEVFSYYTLIYGVIDTTNGQGTLCQAGHPTPLIIRANGELLSVGQGGMPVGLFPDADYQDNHFTLDIGDRLYLYSDGITECENGQQELYGEERLQQLLREYRMLPKNQVFECVEKALNTWRSSEPENQQKQHTRQLRSFADDISLMAIERIGLSIN
;
A
#
# COMPACT_ATOMS: atom_id res chain seq x y z
N MET A 1 4.97 -61.60 3.34
CA MET A 1 5.63 -60.83 2.30
C MET A 1 4.59 -60.56 1.25
N GLN A 2 3.91 -59.41 1.33
CA GLN A 2 3.00 -58.93 0.28
C GLN A 2 3.82 -58.04 -0.68
N PRO A 3 3.61 -58.09 -2.00
CA PRO A 3 4.31 -57.25 -2.93
C PRO A 3 3.74 -55.82 -2.83
N PHE A 4 4.66 -54.84 -2.72
CA PHE A 4 4.36 -53.42 -2.90
C PHE A 4 3.83 -53.21 -4.33
N THR A 5 2.53 -52.93 -4.42
CA THR A 5 1.97 -52.43 -5.65
C THR A 5 2.29 -50.92 -5.72
N ASP A 6 3.14 -50.57 -6.67
CA ASP A 6 3.42 -49.20 -7.10
C ASP A 6 2.11 -48.55 -7.61
N ASN A 7 1.49 -47.80 -6.76
CA ASN A 7 0.34 -46.97 -7.09
C ASN A 7 0.86 -45.58 -7.55
N HIS A 8 1.56 -45.50 -8.66
CA HIS A 8 1.90 -44.27 -9.39
C HIS A 8 0.89 -44.04 -10.50
N SER A 9 -0.35 -43.77 -10.13
CA SER A 9 -1.33 -43.22 -11.08
C SER A 9 -1.92 -41.95 -10.48
N SER A 10 -1.49 -40.81 -11.04
CA SER A 10 -2.21 -39.58 -11.33
C SER A 10 -1.37 -38.32 -11.03
N ASN A 11 -0.82 -37.82 -12.02
CA ASN A 11 -0.32 -36.51 -12.43
C ASN A 11 1.04 -36.64 -13.16
N ALA A 12 1.16 -37.60 -14.07
CA ALA A 12 2.25 -37.55 -15.04
C ALA A 12 2.01 -36.31 -15.90
N MET A 13 2.83 -35.27 -15.74
CA MET A 13 2.89 -34.21 -16.72
C MET A 13 3.10 -34.84 -18.09
N ASP A 14 2.34 -34.40 -19.10
CA ASP A 14 2.55 -34.78 -20.49
C ASP A 14 3.87 -34.13 -20.98
N VAL A 15 5.01 -34.72 -20.55
CA VAL A 15 6.33 -34.15 -20.77
C VAL A 15 6.76 -34.39 -22.21
N MET A 16 6.94 -33.33 -22.98
CA MET A 16 7.48 -33.36 -24.32
C MET A 16 9.01 -33.20 -24.27
N VAL A 17 9.73 -34.16 -24.87
CA VAL A 17 11.21 -34.16 -24.99
C VAL A 17 11.59 -33.87 -26.42
N LEU A 18 12.37 -32.79 -26.63
CA LEU A 18 12.96 -32.49 -27.94
C LEU A 18 14.38 -33.07 -28.01
N ILE A 19 14.64 -33.88 -29.02
CA ILE A 19 15.93 -34.49 -29.28
C ILE A 19 16.55 -33.74 -30.46
N VAL A 20 17.77 -33.20 -30.27
CA VAL A 20 18.49 -32.43 -31.28
C VAL A 20 19.88 -33.05 -31.48
N ASP A 21 20.13 -33.57 -32.67
CA ASP A 21 21.39 -34.21 -33.06
C ASP A 21 21.43 -34.24 -34.58
N ASP A 22 22.56 -34.04 -35.23
CA ASP A 22 22.67 -34.05 -36.69
C ASP A 22 22.55 -35.47 -37.27
N SER A 23 22.85 -36.52 -36.47
CA SER A 23 22.73 -37.93 -36.84
C SER A 23 21.28 -38.42 -36.72
N LYS A 24 20.62 -38.65 -37.86
CA LYS A 24 19.25 -39.19 -37.89
C LYS A 24 19.15 -40.53 -37.15
N SER A 25 20.17 -41.41 -37.29
CA SER A 25 20.18 -42.71 -36.63
C SER A 25 20.23 -42.57 -35.10
N TYR A 26 20.97 -41.59 -34.58
CA TYR A 26 21.08 -41.33 -33.16
C TYR A 26 19.79 -40.76 -32.61
N ARG A 27 19.18 -39.78 -33.30
CA ARG A 27 17.85 -39.23 -32.92
C ARG A 27 16.81 -40.34 -32.79
N HIS A 28 16.73 -41.21 -33.80
CA HIS A 28 15.75 -42.31 -33.80
C HIS A 28 15.99 -43.35 -32.69
N LEU A 29 17.25 -43.64 -32.36
CA LEU A 29 17.62 -44.48 -31.22
C LEU A 29 17.16 -43.86 -29.89
N MET A 30 17.43 -42.57 -29.68
CA MET A 30 17.04 -41.85 -28.49
C MET A 30 15.51 -41.77 -28.37
N ALA A 31 14.82 -41.42 -29.45
CA ALA A 31 13.36 -41.37 -29.47
C ALA A 31 12.73 -42.72 -29.11
N SER A 32 13.27 -43.79 -29.64
CA SER A 32 12.80 -45.16 -29.34
C SER A 32 13.04 -45.56 -27.87
N MET A 33 14.11 -45.10 -27.25
CA MET A 33 14.37 -45.31 -25.82
C MET A 33 13.42 -44.53 -24.95
N LEU A 34 13.22 -43.23 -25.24
CA LEU A 34 12.34 -42.35 -24.50
C LEU A 34 10.87 -42.77 -24.58
N ALA A 35 10.43 -43.19 -25.77
CA ALA A 35 9.08 -43.71 -25.97
C ALA A 35 8.80 -44.98 -25.14
N LYS A 36 9.80 -45.88 -24.95
CA LYS A 36 9.66 -47.04 -24.04
C LYS A 36 9.48 -46.64 -22.58
N TRP A 37 9.94 -45.45 -22.18
CA TRP A 37 9.78 -44.91 -20.83
C TRP A 37 8.53 -44.00 -20.69
N GLY A 38 7.74 -43.87 -21.78
CA GLY A 38 6.47 -43.13 -21.76
C GLY A 38 6.61 -41.65 -22.09
N PHE A 39 7.78 -41.18 -22.49
CA PHE A 39 7.93 -39.77 -22.90
C PHE A 39 7.44 -39.57 -24.34
N ARG A 40 6.77 -38.44 -24.57
CA ARG A 40 6.49 -37.93 -25.91
C ARG A 40 7.75 -37.25 -26.44
N THR A 41 8.07 -37.48 -27.72
CA THR A 41 9.30 -36.95 -28.32
C THR A 41 9.01 -36.21 -29.62
N CYS A 42 9.81 -35.18 -29.88
CA CYS A 42 9.96 -34.56 -31.19
C CYS A 42 11.47 -34.47 -31.53
N GLU A 43 11.77 -34.31 -32.79
CA GLU A 43 13.15 -34.37 -33.30
C GLU A 43 13.51 -33.10 -34.08
N ALA A 44 14.77 -32.67 -33.99
CA ALA A 44 15.34 -31.60 -34.82
C ALA A 44 16.78 -32.00 -35.22
N GLU A 45 17.24 -31.51 -36.35
CA GLU A 45 18.57 -31.86 -36.89
C GLU A 45 19.64 -30.83 -36.52
N ASP A 46 19.24 -29.67 -36.08
CA ASP A 46 20.10 -28.55 -35.62
C ASP A 46 19.35 -27.62 -34.65
N GLY A 47 20.07 -26.64 -34.08
CA GLY A 47 19.50 -25.71 -33.12
C GLY A 47 18.44 -24.77 -33.70
N GLU A 48 18.53 -24.40 -34.99
CA GLU A 48 17.49 -23.53 -35.61
C GLU A 48 16.19 -24.32 -35.82
N CYS A 49 16.28 -25.56 -36.26
CA CYS A 49 15.14 -26.47 -36.35
C CYS A 49 14.52 -26.70 -34.98
N ALA A 50 15.34 -26.82 -33.93
CA ALA A 50 14.88 -26.96 -32.56
C ALA A 50 14.06 -25.72 -32.09
N LEU A 51 14.54 -24.52 -32.32
CA LEU A 51 13.81 -23.28 -31.98
C LEU A 51 12.48 -23.18 -32.73
N ARG A 52 12.44 -23.56 -34.01
CA ARG A 52 11.21 -23.65 -34.79
C ARG A 52 10.20 -24.62 -34.18
N GLN A 53 10.65 -25.78 -33.71
CA GLN A 53 9.80 -26.79 -33.06
C GLN A 53 9.26 -26.25 -31.73
N MET A 54 10.09 -25.60 -30.93
CA MET A 54 9.69 -24.99 -29.66
C MET A 54 8.62 -23.86 -29.81
N ALA A 55 8.65 -23.15 -30.95
CA ALA A 55 7.62 -22.16 -31.27
C ALA A 55 6.26 -22.78 -31.66
N LEU A 56 6.24 -24.02 -32.10
CA LEU A 56 5.04 -24.70 -32.56
C LEU A 56 4.36 -25.57 -31.49
N GLN A 57 5.10 -26.04 -30.50
CA GLN A 57 4.60 -26.92 -29.45
C GLN A 57 5.40 -26.77 -28.15
N PRO A 58 4.78 -26.97 -26.97
CA PRO A 58 5.47 -26.85 -25.70
C PRO A 58 6.51 -27.99 -25.55
N VAL A 59 7.78 -27.62 -25.45
CA VAL A 59 8.90 -28.53 -25.17
C VAL A 59 9.33 -28.33 -23.72
N HIS A 60 9.35 -29.39 -22.92
CA HIS A 60 9.68 -29.35 -21.51
C HIS A 60 11.12 -29.75 -21.20
N ILE A 61 11.65 -30.71 -21.97
CA ILE A 61 13.03 -31.18 -21.84
C ILE A 61 13.68 -31.11 -23.21
N LEU A 62 14.87 -30.52 -23.27
CA LEU A 62 15.75 -30.53 -24.41
C LEU A 62 16.90 -31.56 -24.17
N ILE A 63 17.14 -32.42 -25.12
CA ILE A 63 18.35 -33.23 -25.18
C ILE A 63 19.05 -32.88 -26.48
N SER A 64 20.15 -32.15 -26.40
CA SER A 64 20.87 -31.63 -27.58
C SER A 64 22.27 -32.14 -27.64
N ASP A 65 22.71 -32.56 -28.82
CA ASP A 65 24.14 -32.72 -29.08
C ASP A 65 24.85 -31.38 -28.89
N TRP A 66 26.09 -31.45 -28.49
CA TRP A 66 26.97 -30.28 -28.37
C TRP A 66 27.37 -29.74 -29.75
N GLU A 67 27.82 -30.60 -30.64
CA GLU A 67 28.35 -30.24 -31.97
C GLU A 67 27.32 -30.55 -33.06
N MET A 68 26.78 -29.52 -33.66
CA MET A 68 25.82 -29.62 -34.75
C MET A 68 26.06 -28.52 -35.77
N PRO A 69 25.71 -28.75 -37.06
CA PRO A 69 25.78 -27.70 -38.08
C PRO A 69 24.78 -26.58 -37.80
N VAL A 70 24.96 -25.45 -38.41
CA VAL A 70 24.09 -24.25 -38.37
C VAL A 70 24.08 -23.59 -36.99
N MET A 71 23.53 -24.26 -35.98
CA MET A 71 23.51 -23.81 -34.58
C MET A 71 23.86 -24.99 -33.67
N ASP A 72 24.92 -24.85 -32.90
CA ASP A 72 25.39 -25.87 -31.95
C ASP A 72 24.51 -25.88 -30.67
N GLY A 73 24.70 -26.91 -29.83
CA GLY A 73 23.91 -27.10 -28.62
C GLY A 73 24.12 -25.99 -27.56
N VAL A 74 25.34 -25.40 -27.52
CA VAL A 74 25.66 -24.31 -26.59
C VAL A 74 24.96 -23.04 -27.01
N ALA A 75 24.97 -22.70 -28.28
CA ALA A 75 24.23 -21.56 -28.83
C ALA A 75 22.73 -21.74 -28.67
N LEU A 76 22.22 -22.98 -28.84
CA LEU A 76 20.81 -23.28 -28.59
C LEU A 76 20.43 -23.06 -27.13
N CYS A 77 21.23 -23.51 -26.16
CA CYS A 77 20.99 -23.26 -24.74
C CYS A 77 20.95 -21.76 -24.43
N ARG A 78 21.89 -20.96 -24.94
CA ARG A 78 21.85 -19.49 -24.77
C ARG A 78 20.58 -18.88 -25.35
N SER A 79 20.16 -19.32 -26.54
CA SER A 79 18.93 -18.84 -27.18
C SER A 79 17.70 -19.18 -26.37
N ILE A 80 17.61 -20.37 -25.79
CA ILE A 80 16.47 -20.75 -24.92
C ILE A 80 16.41 -19.89 -23.67
N ARG A 81 17.54 -19.55 -23.05
CA ARG A 81 17.58 -18.71 -21.85
C ARG A 81 17.28 -17.22 -22.13
N SER A 82 17.49 -16.78 -23.37
CA SER A 82 17.22 -15.41 -23.81
C SER A 82 15.79 -15.18 -24.31
N HIS A 83 15.03 -16.26 -24.57
CA HIS A 83 13.65 -16.20 -25.06
C HIS A 83 12.68 -16.65 -23.95
N ASP A 84 11.54 -15.99 -23.88
CA ASP A 84 10.44 -16.38 -22.99
C ASP A 84 9.50 -17.36 -23.72
N PHE A 85 9.55 -18.62 -23.34
CA PHE A 85 8.66 -19.67 -23.83
C PHE A 85 7.42 -19.86 -22.95
N GLY A 86 7.24 -19.04 -21.90
CA GLY A 86 6.12 -19.13 -20.95
C GLY A 86 6.25 -20.30 -19.95
N HIS A 87 7.31 -21.09 -20.02
CA HIS A 87 7.62 -22.17 -19.09
C HIS A 87 9.12 -22.51 -19.12
N TYR A 88 9.58 -23.18 -18.07
CA TYR A 88 10.97 -23.61 -17.99
C TYR A 88 11.22 -24.80 -18.89
N ILE A 89 12.35 -24.77 -19.63
CA ILE A 89 12.85 -25.87 -20.47
C ILE A 89 14.11 -26.40 -19.82
N TYR A 90 14.09 -27.68 -19.38
CA TYR A 90 15.25 -28.33 -18.82
C TYR A 90 16.18 -28.83 -19.95
N ALA A 91 17.40 -28.29 -20.03
CA ALA A 91 18.33 -28.52 -21.12
C ALA A 91 19.45 -29.50 -20.71
N ILE A 92 19.56 -30.63 -21.42
CA ILE A 92 20.62 -31.63 -21.25
C ILE A 92 21.49 -31.58 -22.49
N LEU A 93 22.79 -31.28 -22.33
CA LEU A 93 23.77 -31.38 -23.43
C LEU A 93 24.41 -32.78 -23.47
N VAL A 94 24.50 -33.33 -24.67
CA VAL A 94 25.17 -34.61 -24.93
C VAL A 94 26.49 -34.32 -25.62
N THR A 95 27.60 -34.78 -25.08
CA THR A 95 28.94 -34.44 -25.62
C THR A 95 29.91 -35.61 -25.57
N ALA A 96 30.82 -35.64 -26.53
CA ALA A 96 32.00 -36.50 -26.48
C ALA A 96 33.17 -35.84 -25.70
N ARG A 97 33.04 -34.52 -25.40
CA ARG A 97 34.05 -33.74 -24.67
C ARG A 97 33.92 -34.00 -23.18
N GLN A 98 35.06 -34.15 -22.51
CA GLN A 98 35.11 -34.46 -21.07
C GLN A 98 35.99 -33.47 -20.30
N SER A 99 36.45 -32.38 -20.95
CA SER A 99 37.25 -31.38 -20.25
C SER A 99 36.36 -30.56 -19.29
N LEU A 100 36.96 -30.15 -18.19
CA LEU A 100 36.25 -29.32 -17.20
C LEU A 100 35.81 -27.97 -17.80
N ASP A 101 36.64 -27.39 -18.68
CA ASP A 101 36.38 -26.12 -19.34
C ASP A 101 35.18 -26.19 -20.30
N ASP A 102 35.02 -27.32 -21.03
CA ASP A 102 33.85 -27.53 -21.88
C ASP A 102 32.57 -27.62 -21.03
N LEU A 103 32.60 -28.37 -19.92
CA LEU A 103 31.46 -28.47 -19.01
C LEU A 103 31.06 -27.12 -18.43
N LEU A 104 32.02 -26.29 -18.01
CA LEU A 104 31.77 -24.94 -17.54
C LEU A 104 31.13 -24.05 -18.61
N THR A 105 31.64 -24.10 -19.84
CA THR A 105 31.10 -23.35 -20.99
C THR A 105 29.62 -23.66 -21.25
N GLY A 106 29.26 -24.93 -21.17
CA GLY A 106 27.86 -25.35 -21.37
C GLY A 106 26.96 -24.94 -20.23
N MET A 107 27.42 -25.01 -18.95
CA MET A 107 26.67 -24.53 -17.79
C MET A 107 26.45 -23.02 -17.86
N GLU A 108 27.48 -22.25 -18.19
CA GLU A 108 27.37 -20.80 -18.39
C GLU A 108 26.44 -20.42 -19.55
N ALA A 109 26.31 -21.30 -20.54
CA ALA A 109 25.34 -21.14 -21.62
C ALA A 109 23.90 -21.45 -21.20
N GLY A 110 23.70 -22.00 -19.99
CA GLY A 110 22.36 -22.26 -19.43
C GLY A 110 21.92 -23.73 -19.60
N ALA A 111 22.81 -24.69 -19.85
CA ALA A 111 22.48 -26.10 -19.72
C ALA A 111 22.26 -26.48 -18.24
N ASP A 112 21.29 -27.34 -17.97
CA ASP A 112 20.99 -27.82 -16.62
C ASP A 112 21.80 -29.10 -16.29
N ASP A 113 22.16 -29.87 -17.32
CA ASP A 113 22.85 -31.13 -17.14
C ASP A 113 23.63 -31.58 -18.39
N PHE A 114 24.44 -32.60 -18.21
CA PHE A 114 25.28 -33.19 -19.25
C PHE A 114 25.23 -34.72 -19.28
N LEU A 115 25.40 -35.26 -20.49
CA LEU A 115 25.60 -36.68 -20.72
C LEU A 115 26.80 -36.91 -21.68
N SER A 116 27.66 -37.85 -21.36
CA SER A 116 28.76 -38.25 -22.26
C SER A 116 28.32 -39.26 -23.33
N LYS A 117 28.81 -39.09 -24.54
CA LYS A 117 28.67 -40.12 -25.61
C LYS A 117 29.74 -41.24 -25.38
N PRO A 118 29.36 -42.53 -25.51
CA PRO A 118 28.03 -43.07 -25.79
C PRO A 118 27.09 -42.95 -24.59
N VAL A 119 25.83 -42.51 -24.80
CA VAL A 119 24.88 -42.27 -23.73
C VAL A 119 24.51 -43.56 -23.02
N ASN A 120 24.72 -43.59 -21.72
CA ASN A 120 24.30 -44.69 -20.87
C ASN A 120 22.80 -44.55 -20.49
N GLN A 121 22.03 -45.60 -20.75
CA GLN A 121 20.58 -45.60 -20.53
C GLN A 121 20.21 -45.28 -19.05
N ASN A 122 20.95 -45.81 -18.09
CA ASN A 122 20.67 -45.57 -16.66
C ASN A 122 20.99 -44.12 -16.28
N GLN A 123 22.06 -43.54 -16.83
CA GLN A 123 22.39 -42.12 -16.62
C GLN A 123 21.31 -41.22 -17.22
N LEU A 124 20.91 -41.44 -18.47
CA LEU A 124 19.84 -40.68 -19.12
C LEU A 124 18.56 -40.74 -18.32
N ARG A 125 18.17 -41.96 -17.87
CA ARG A 125 16.95 -42.11 -17.05
C ARG A 125 17.02 -41.35 -15.74
N ALA A 126 18.17 -41.37 -15.05
CA ALA A 126 18.37 -40.59 -13.81
C ALA A 126 18.26 -39.07 -14.03
N ARG A 127 18.82 -38.58 -15.18
CA ARG A 127 18.73 -37.14 -15.55
C ARG A 127 17.30 -36.71 -15.89
N LEU A 128 16.56 -37.57 -16.59
CA LEU A 128 15.15 -37.32 -16.90
C LEU A 128 14.29 -37.23 -15.63
N HIS A 129 14.51 -38.13 -14.67
CA HIS A 129 13.80 -38.03 -13.38
C HIS A 129 14.19 -36.79 -12.57
N ALA A 130 15.44 -36.30 -12.69
CA ALA A 130 15.82 -35.02 -12.12
C ALA A 130 15.13 -33.88 -12.82
N ALA A 131 15.06 -33.88 -14.15
CA ALA A 131 14.35 -32.90 -14.96
C ALA A 131 12.87 -32.84 -14.61
N GLU A 132 12.17 -33.99 -14.51
CA GLU A 132 10.75 -34.04 -14.11
C GLU A 132 10.50 -33.36 -12.74
N ARG A 133 11.40 -33.60 -11.77
CA ARG A 133 11.28 -32.97 -10.45
C ARG A 133 11.45 -31.44 -10.51
N VAL A 134 12.44 -30.97 -11.30
CA VAL A 134 12.66 -29.53 -11.47
C VAL A 134 11.46 -28.89 -12.16
N LEU A 135 10.96 -29.48 -13.25
CA LEU A 135 9.78 -29.01 -13.97
C LEU A 135 8.54 -28.95 -13.08
N LEU A 136 8.34 -29.94 -12.20
CA LEU A 136 7.23 -29.95 -11.24
C LEU A 136 7.36 -28.80 -10.22
N LEU A 137 8.57 -28.53 -9.74
CA LEU A 137 8.83 -27.44 -8.80
C LEU A 137 8.61 -26.07 -9.46
N GLU A 138 9.12 -25.87 -10.67
CA GLU A 138 8.95 -24.64 -11.45
C GLU A 138 7.47 -24.36 -11.75
N ASN A 139 6.72 -25.35 -12.20
CA ASN A 139 5.28 -25.20 -12.43
C ASN A 139 4.51 -24.89 -11.12
N THR A 140 4.90 -25.54 -10.02
CA THR A 140 4.29 -25.26 -8.71
C THR A 140 4.59 -23.84 -8.25
N LEU A 141 5.80 -23.37 -8.45
CA LEU A 141 6.22 -22.01 -8.10
C LEU A 141 5.48 -20.98 -8.96
N ALA A 142 5.41 -21.19 -10.27
CA ALA A 142 4.67 -20.31 -11.18
C ALA A 142 3.18 -20.20 -10.80
N ALA A 143 2.53 -21.34 -10.52
CA ALA A 143 1.14 -21.37 -10.09
C ALA A 143 0.91 -20.67 -8.73
N ARG A 144 1.87 -20.78 -7.80
CA ARG A 144 1.80 -20.05 -6.51
C ARG A 144 1.98 -18.55 -6.71
N ASN A 145 2.94 -18.13 -7.54
CA ASN A 145 3.17 -16.73 -7.83
C ASN A 145 1.95 -16.07 -8.49
N GLU A 146 1.28 -16.77 -9.40
CA GLU A 146 0.06 -16.30 -10.04
C GLU A 146 -1.09 -16.13 -9.01
N LYS A 147 -1.27 -17.10 -8.11
CA LYS A 147 -2.26 -17.00 -7.02
C LYS A 147 -1.97 -15.83 -6.09
N ILE A 148 -0.70 -15.64 -5.70
CA ILE A 148 -0.29 -14.53 -4.86
C ILE A 148 -0.57 -13.20 -5.57
N SER A 149 -0.15 -13.05 -6.82
CA SER A 149 -0.38 -11.84 -7.62
C SER A 149 -1.87 -11.53 -7.81
N SER A 150 -2.70 -12.56 -7.99
CA SER A 150 -4.15 -12.42 -8.08
C SER A 150 -4.75 -11.95 -6.75
N ALA A 151 -4.33 -12.55 -5.63
CA ALA A 151 -4.79 -12.14 -4.29
C ALA A 151 -4.37 -10.70 -3.95
N TYR A 152 -3.15 -10.30 -4.29
CA TYR A 152 -2.69 -8.92 -4.10
C TYR A 152 -3.53 -7.92 -4.88
N ARG A 153 -3.80 -8.19 -6.16
CA ARG A 153 -4.66 -7.32 -6.99
C ARG A 153 -6.07 -7.17 -6.42
N GLN A 154 -6.62 -8.26 -5.87
CA GLN A 154 -7.95 -8.22 -5.25
C GLN A 154 -7.93 -7.34 -3.99
N ILE A 155 -6.96 -7.54 -3.08
CA ILE A 155 -6.80 -6.74 -1.86
C ILE A 155 -6.63 -5.26 -2.20
N GLU A 156 -5.78 -4.95 -3.18
CA GLU A 156 -5.57 -3.58 -3.64
C GLU A 156 -6.85 -2.92 -4.14
N SER A 157 -7.65 -3.64 -4.94
CA SER A 157 -8.95 -3.17 -5.43
C SER A 157 -9.92 -2.90 -4.27
N ASP A 158 -9.97 -3.79 -3.28
CA ASP A 158 -10.85 -3.65 -2.12
C ASP A 158 -10.45 -2.45 -1.26
N LEU A 159 -9.14 -2.25 -1.05
CA LEU A 159 -8.61 -1.09 -0.32
C LEU A 159 -8.88 0.23 -1.05
N GLN A 160 -8.75 0.27 -2.37
CA GLN A 160 -9.10 1.45 -3.17
C GLN A 160 -10.59 1.78 -3.08
N ALA A 161 -11.46 0.77 -3.01
CA ALA A 161 -12.89 0.98 -2.80
C ALA A 161 -13.18 1.55 -1.40
N ALA A 162 -12.52 1.03 -0.36
CA ALA A 162 -12.62 1.55 1.01
C ALA A 162 -12.13 3.01 1.11
N ALA A 163 -11.02 3.35 0.45
CA ALA A 163 -10.50 4.72 0.37
C ALA A 163 -11.54 5.71 -0.22
N LYS A 164 -12.22 5.30 -1.30
CA LYS A 164 -13.29 6.13 -1.89
C LYS A 164 -14.45 6.36 -0.93
N LEU A 165 -14.82 5.35 -0.14
CA LEU A 165 -15.84 5.50 0.89
C LEU A 165 -15.40 6.47 1.98
N GLN A 166 -14.15 6.37 2.46
CA GLN A 166 -13.58 7.29 3.43
C GLN A 166 -13.56 8.74 2.90
N HIS A 167 -13.09 8.95 1.66
CA HIS A 167 -13.12 10.25 1.02
C HIS A 167 -14.54 10.85 0.90
N SER A 168 -15.58 10.03 0.78
CA SER A 168 -16.96 10.52 0.68
C SER A 168 -17.50 11.11 2.00
N VAL A 169 -16.81 10.88 3.12
CA VAL A 169 -17.15 11.39 4.45
C VAL A 169 -16.50 12.76 4.70
N LEU A 170 -15.42 13.08 4.00
CA LEU A 170 -14.76 14.38 4.09
C LEU A 170 -15.70 15.49 3.55
N PRO A 171 -15.61 16.72 4.10
CA PRO A 171 -16.43 17.83 3.61
C PRO A 171 -16.03 18.23 2.18
N ALA A 172 -16.88 18.94 1.48
CA ALA A 172 -16.52 19.52 0.19
C ALA A 172 -15.38 20.54 0.37
N HIS A 173 -14.49 20.61 -0.61
CA HIS A 173 -13.45 21.65 -0.64
C HIS A 173 -14.08 23.05 -0.73
N ASN A 174 -13.42 24.02 -0.10
CA ASN A 174 -13.88 25.41 -0.03
C ASN A 174 -15.35 25.52 0.42
N LEU A 175 -15.76 24.68 1.39
CA LEU A 175 -17.11 24.70 1.91
C LEU A 175 -17.36 26.01 2.68
N SER A 176 -18.28 26.83 2.17
CA SER A 176 -18.68 28.10 2.81
C SER A 176 -19.98 27.92 3.59
N LEU A 177 -19.96 28.24 4.88
CA LEU A 177 -21.09 28.17 5.80
C LEU A 177 -21.17 29.43 6.63
N ALA A 178 -22.26 30.20 6.49
CA ALA A 178 -22.62 31.34 7.38
C ALA A 178 -21.45 32.33 7.64
N GLY A 179 -20.68 32.71 6.61
CA GLY A 179 -19.56 33.66 6.74
C GLY A 179 -18.23 33.04 7.19
N PHE A 180 -18.16 31.72 7.18
CA PHE A 180 -16.95 30.95 7.37
C PHE A 180 -16.70 30.08 6.15
N GLU A 181 -15.43 29.82 5.87
CA GLU A 181 -15.00 28.96 4.78
C GLU A 181 -13.93 27.98 5.27
N ALA A 182 -14.16 26.69 5.03
CA ALA A 182 -13.21 25.65 5.37
C ALA A 182 -12.64 24.98 4.11
N ASP A 183 -11.38 24.62 4.17
CA ASP A 183 -10.71 23.76 3.20
C ASP A 183 -9.72 22.87 3.92
N TRP A 184 -9.25 21.81 3.26
CA TRP A 184 -8.44 20.79 3.90
C TRP A 184 -7.45 20.13 2.94
N MET A 185 -6.41 19.55 3.52
CA MET A 185 -5.44 18.66 2.88
C MET A 185 -5.49 17.30 3.60
N PHE A 186 -5.46 16.22 2.84
CA PHE A 186 -5.52 14.86 3.35
C PHE A 186 -4.64 13.93 2.51
N LEU A 187 -3.56 13.42 3.11
CA LEU A 187 -2.54 12.60 2.45
C LEU A 187 -2.37 11.31 3.27
N PRO A 188 -3.10 10.24 2.91
CA PRO A 188 -3.00 8.97 3.61
C PRO A 188 -1.62 8.34 3.40
N SER A 189 -1.09 7.71 4.45
CA SER A 189 0.17 6.96 4.44
C SER A 189 0.06 5.64 3.68
N ALA A 190 -1.16 5.09 3.61
CA ALA A 190 -1.53 3.87 2.91
C ALA A 190 -2.77 4.12 2.01
N TYR A 191 -3.52 3.08 1.67
CA TYR A 191 -4.76 3.25 0.90
C TYR A 191 -5.86 3.93 1.70
N VAL A 192 -5.96 3.63 2.98
CA VAL A 192 -6.94 4.18 3.94
C VAL A 192 -6.20 4.75 5.14
N SER A 193 -6.79 5.72 5.81
CA SER A 193 -6.20 6.53 6.86
C SER A 193 -6.88 6.34 8.21
N GLY A 194 -6.12 6.44 9.30
CA GLY A 194 -6.63 6.60 10.66
C GLY A 194 -7.16 8.01 10.94
N ASP A 195 -6.78 8.98 10.12
CA ASP A 195 -7.23 10.36 10.23
C ASP A 195 -8.61 10.57 9.61
N LEU A 196 -9.36 11.50 10.17
CA LEU A 196 -10.54 12.06 9.53
C LEU A 196 -10.83 13.46 10.08
N LEU A 197 -11.36 14.33 9.23
CA LEU A 197 -11.78 15.66 9.59
C LEU A 197 -13.13 15.99 8.95
N ASN A 198 -13.88 16.86 9.58
CA ASN A 198 -15.11 17.37 8.99
C ASN A 198 -15.46 18.75 9.53
N TYR A 199 -16.29 19.46 8.76
CA TYR A 199 -16.80 20.80 9.04
C TYR A 199 -18.22 20.91 8.49
N PHE A 200 -19.19 21.25 9.34
CA PHE A 200 -20.59 21.21 8.97
C PHE A 200 -21.45 22.21 9.77
N SER A 201 -22.60 22.59 9.21
CA SER A 201 -23.60 23.34 9.94
C SER A 201 -24.25 22.47 10.99
N LEU A 202 -24.24 22.90 12.24
CA LEU A 202 -24.92 22.24 13.35
C LEU A 202 -26.39 22.68 13.43
N ASP A 203 -26.63 24.01 13.32
CA ASP A 203 -27.92 24.64 13.20
C ASP A 203 -27.80 25.93 12.35
N GLU A 204 -28.82 26.84 12.38
CA GLU A 204 -28.82 28.08 11.59
C GLU A 204 -27.74 29.08 12.04
N ARG A 205 -27.23 28.95 13.27
CA ARG A 205 -26.31 29.89 13.91
C ARG A 205 -24.95 29.29 14.23
N HIS A 206 -24.86 27.97 14.32
CA HIS A 206 -23.65 27.29 14.76
C HIS A 206 -23.09 26.38 13.68
N ILE A 207 -21.78 26.39 13.54
CA ILE A 207 -21.02 25.42 12.78
C ILE A 207 -20.20 24.57 13.74
N ALA A 208 -20.09 23.27 13.43
CA ALA A 208 -19.25 22.36 14.16
C ALA A 208 -18.11 21.85 13.27
N PHE A 209 -17.02 21.49 13.91
CA PHE A 209 -15.85 20.88 13.26
C PHE A 209 -15.24 19.82 14.16
N PHE A 210 -14.58 18.84 13.54
CA PHE A 210 -13.77 17.88 14.27
C PHE A 210 -12.56 17.43 13.46
N SER A 211 -11.53 16.98 14.18
CA SER A 211 -10.38 16.26 13.66
C SER A 211 -10.13 15.05 14.55
N VAL A 212 -10.03 13.88 13.96
CA VAL A 212 -9.81 12.58 14.62
C VAL A 212 -8.57 11.95 14.05
N ASP A 213 -7.77 11.35 14.92
CA ASP A 213 -6.65 10.48 14.55
C ASP A 213 -6.67 9.26 15.45
N VAL A 214 -6.77 8.10 14.84
CA VAL A 214 -6.89 6.79 15.51
C VAL A 214 -5.51 6.17 15.68
N ALA A 215 -5.16 5.79 16.91
CA ALA A 215 -3.90 5.13 17.20
C ALA A 215 -3.66 3.89 16.32
N GLY A 216 -2.57 3.91 15.55
CA GLY A 216 -2.20 2.89 14.57
C GLY A 216 -2.62 3.25 13.16
N HIS A 217 -2.32 2.37 12.19
CA HIS A 217 -2.56 2.63 10.77
C HIS A 217 -3.26 1.47 10.06
N GLY A 218 -3.74 1.74 8.85
CA GLY A 218 -4.34 0.74 7.98
C GLY A 218 -5.83 0.53 8.22
N VAL A 219 -6.36 -0.63 7.82
CA VAL A 219 -7.80 -0.89 7.72
C VAL A 219 -8.52 -0.78 9.07
N SER A 220 -7.92 -1.29 10.14
CA SER A 220 -8.53 -1.26 11.47
C SER A 220 -8.73 0.17 12.00
N ALA A 221 -7.69 1.01 11.86
CA ALA A 221 -7.75 2.42 12.24
C ALA A 221 -8.78 3.17 11.38
N ALA A 222 -8.77 2.96 10.07
CA ALA A 222 -9.73 3.56 9.15
C ALA A 222 -11.19 3.19 9.45
N MET A 223 -11.46 1.93 9.80
CA MET A 223 -12.80 1.49 10.17
C MET A 223 -13.28 2.13 11.47
N LEU A 224 -12.40 2.23 12.47
CA LEU A 224 -12.72 2.92 13.72
C LEU A 224 -12.95 4.41 13.48
N CYS A 225 -12.10 5.04 12.67
CA CYS A 225 -12.24 6.43 12.26
C CYS A 225 -13.62 6.73 11.63
N LEU A 226 -14.07 5.86 10.72
CA LEU A 226 -15.40 5.94 10.12
C LEU A 226 -16.53 5.72 11.14
N ALA A 227 -16.35 4.83 12.12
CA ALA A 227 -17.32 4.62 13.18
C ALA A 227 -17.47 5.87 14.07
N VAL A 228 -16.35 6.51 14.44
CA VAL A 228 -16.35 7.80 15.17
C VAL A 228 -17.02 8.90 14.36
N ALA A 229 -16.67 9.03 13.07
CA ALA A 229 -17.30 10.03 12.19
C ALA A 229 -18.83 9.86 12.10
N ARG A 230 -19.30 8.62 12.09
CA ARG A 230 -20.73 8.31 12.08
C ARG A 230 -21.45 8.88 13.31
N GLU A 231 -20.83 8.89 14.49
CA GLU A 231 -21.43 9.50 15.70
C GLU A 231 -21.72 10.98 15.49
N PHE A 232 -20.82 11.72 14.83
CA PHE A 232 -21.04 13.13 14.49
C PHE A 232 -22.08 13.32 13.38
N MET A 233 -22.14 12.45 12.38
CA MET A 233 -23.05 12.58 11.25
C MET A 233 -24.50 12.18 11.60
N THR A 234 -24.70 11.10 12.36
CA THR A 234 -26.01 10.61 12.79
C THR A 234 -26.55 11.40 13.97
N GLY A 235 -25.68 11.97 14.79
CA GLY A 235 -26.00 12.84 15.92
C GLY A 235 -26.83 14.09 15.54
N ARG A 236 -26.82 14.46 14.24
CA ARG A 236 -27.65 15.55 13.68
C ARG A 236 -29.14 15.21 13.57
N ILE A 237 -29.51 13.93 13.50
CA ILE A 237 -30.88 13.52 13.15
C ILE A 237 -31.61 12.85 14.32
N SER A 238 -30.91 12.17 15.23
CA SER A 238 -31.56 11.29 16.22
C SER A 238 -30.88 11.16 17.58
N SER A 239 -29.74 11.79 17.85
CA SER A 239 -29.10 11.73 19.16
C SER A 239 -28.94 13.11 19.80
N GLN A 240 -29.17 13.16 21.09
CA GLN A 240 -28.92 14.34 21.93
C GLN A 240 -27.41 14.63 22.12
N LEU A 241 -26.53 13.96 21.32
CA LEU A 241 -25.09 14.10 21.47
C LEU A 241 -24.60 15.51 21.14
N LEU A 242 -25.04 16.09 20.02
CA LEU A 242 -24.52 17.37 19.52
C LEU A 242 -25.47 18.53 19.80
N ILE A 243 -26.76 18.28 19.90
CA ILE A 243 -27.81 19.30 20.13
C ILE A 243 -28.67 18.87 21.29
N SER A 244 -28.88 19.76 22.23
CA SER A 244 -29.80 19.62 23.36
C SER A 244 -30.96 20.60 23.23
N GLN A 245 -32.05 20.38 23.98
CA GLN A 245 -33.20 21.27 24.05
C GLN A 245 -33.42 21.75 25.49
N ASN A 246 -33.73 23.03 25.65
CA ASN A 246 -34.12 23.56 26.93
C ASN A 246 -35.62 23.28 27.23
N ALA A 247 -36.09 23.62 28.42
CA ALA A 247 -37.46 23.43 28.82
C ALA A 247 -38.49 24.21 27.96
N ALA A 248 -38.05 25.21 27.21
CA ALA A 248 -38.86 25.97 26.27
C ALA A 248 -38.91 25.37 24.88
N GLY A 249 -38.15 24.25 24.61
CA GLY A 249 -38.08 23.60 23.33
C GLY A 249 -37.06 24.23 22.36
N GLU A 250 -36.25 25.16 22.81
CA GLU A 250 -35.20 25.79 22.02
C GLU A 250 -33.98 24.86 21.97
N SER A 251 -33.48 24.65 20.77
CA SER A 251 -32.28 23.83 20.55
C SER A 251 -31.00 24.65 20.75
N PHE A 252 -29.97 24.04 21.34
CA PHE A 252 -28.67 24.66 21.54
C PHE A 252 -27.57 23.59 21.43
N PRO A 253 -26.34 23.96 21.01
CA PRO A 253 -25.22 23.06 20.96
C PRO A 253 -24.85 22.49 22.32
N VAL A 254 -24.59 21.19 22.41
CA VAL A 254 -24.00 20.59 23.60
C VAL A 254 -22.56 21.06 23.72
N ALA A 255 -22.12 21.36 24.94
CA ALA A 255 -20.74 21.82 25.18
C ALA A 255 -19.71 20.76 24.71
N PRO A 256 -18.61 21.14 24.00
CA PRO A 256 -17.66 20.22 23.44
C PRO A 256 -17.09 19.22 24.43
N HIS A 257 -16.76 19.62 25.68
CA HIS A 257 -16.29 18.70 26.70
C HIS A 257 -17.30 17.59 27.03
N GLN A 258 -18.62 17.90 27.01
CA GLN A 258 -19.65 16.91 27.26
C GLN A 258 -19.80 15.93 26.11
N VAL A 259 -19.68 16.40 24.86
CA VAL A 259 -19.68 15.54 23.67
C VAL A 259 -18.51 14.56 23.72
N VAL A 260 -17.30 15.06 23.99
CA VAL A 260 -16.10 14.23 24.07
C VAL A 260 -16.18 13.25 25.25
N GLY A 261 -16.67 13.69 26.41
CA GLY A 261 -16.89 12.85 27.59
C GLY A 261 -17.88 11.69 27.32
N GLU A 262 -18.99 11.99 26.65
CA GLU A 262 -19.96 10.95 26.25
C GLU A 262 -19.38 9.95 25.25
N LEU A 263 -18.63 10.44 24.27
CA LEU A 263 -17.90 9.56 23.31
C LEU A 263 -16.89 8.66 24.03
N ASN A 264 -16.15 9.20 25.02
CA ASN A 264 -15.21 8.43 25.81
C ASN A 264 -15.91 7.32 26.61
N GLN A 265 -17.02 7.64 27.28
CA GLN A 265 -17.79 6.66 28.05
C GLN A 265 -18.33 5.53 27.15
N ARG A 266 -18.94 5.86 26.02
CA ARG A 266 -19.45 4.88 25.05
C ARG A 266 -18.33 3.99 24.52
N PHE A 267 -17.22 4.60 24.13
CA PHE A 267 -16.09 3.87 23.56
C PHE A 267 -15.44 2.92 24.56
N CYS A 268 -15.28 3.32 25.82
CA CYS A 268 -14.75 2.48 26.87
C CYS A 268 -15.68 1.32 27.25
N LEU A 269 -17.01 1.49 27.13
CA LEU A 269 -17.99 0.43 27.41
C LEU A 269 -18.04 -0.63 26.30
N ASP A 270 -17.81 -0.22 25.06
CA ASP A 270 -17.94 -1.10 23.88
C ASP A 270 -16.66 -1.89 23.57
N ASN A 271 -15.50 -1.51 24.14
CA ASN A 271 -14.17 -2.03 23.75
C ASN A 271 -13.42 -2.75 24.88
N ASP A 272 -14.07 -3.65 25.61
CA ASP A 272 -13.42 -4.46 26.69
C ASP A 272 -12.25 -5.35 26.22
N GLU A 273 -12.10 -5.63 24.92
CA GLU A 273 -11.11 -6.59 24.39
C GLU A 273 -10.01 -5.98 23.51
N VAL A 274 -10.13 -4.74 23.06
CA VAL A 274 -9.17 -4.11 22.12
C VAL A 274 -8.64 -2.83 22.72
N PHE A 275 -7.34 -2.79 23.07
CA PHE A 275 -6.63 -1.56 23.44
C PHE A 275 -6.52 -0.64 22.22
N SER A 276 -7.58 0.10 21.95
CA SER A 276 -7.63 1.10 20.89
C SER A 276 -8.05 2.42 21.51
N TYR A 277 -7.45 3.50 21.08
CA TYR A 277 -7.81 4.86 21.48
C TYR A 277 -7.65 5.78 20.27
N TYR A 278 -8.22 6.97 20.36
CA TYR A 278 -8.04 7.97 19.32
C TYR A 278 -7.91 9.37 19.91
N THR A 279 -7.20 10.23 19.21
CA THR A 279 -7.12 11.64 19.53
C THR A 279 -8.27 12.38 18.84
N LEU A 280 -8.78 13.44 19.46
CA LEU A 280 -9.94 14.16 18.96
C LEU A 280 -9.85 15.64 19.30
N ILE A 281 -10.20 16.47 18.32
CA ILE A 281 -10.70 17.82 18.54
C ILE A 281 -12.14 17.85 18.07
N TYR A 282 -13.00 18.35 18.92
CA TYR A 282 -14.37 18.72 18.57
C TYR A 282 -14.63 20.15 19.00
N GLY A 283 -15.21 20.97 18.12
CA GLY A 283 -15.50 22.36 18.44
C GLY A 283 -16.74 22.90 17.73
N VAL A 284 -17.25 23.98 18.29
CA VAL A 284 -18.44 24.71 17.79
C VAL A 284 -18.10 26.19 17.71
N ILE A 285 -18.54 26.88 16.65
CA ILE A 285 -18.40 28.32 16.45
C ILE A 285 -19.76 28.95 16.24
N ASP A 286 -20.07 30.03 17.00
CA ASP A 286 -21.20 30.91 16.75
C ASP A 286 -20.87 31.83 15.56
N THR A 287 -21.60 31.65 14.48
CA THR A 287 -21.36 32.36 13.21
C THR A 287 -21.64 33.86 13.28
N THR A 288 -22.44 34.30 14.25
CA THR A 288 -22.82 35.72 14.37
C THR A 288 -21.70 36.58 14.94
N ASN A 289 -20.96 36.07 15.91
CA ASN A 289 -19.91 36.82 16.61
C ASN A 289 -18.49 36.23 16.42
N GLY A 290 -18.36 34.97 15.92
CA GLY A 290 -17.09 34.28 15.74
C GLY A 290 -16.53 33.70 17.03
N GLN A 291 -17.30 33.70 18.12
CA GLN A 291 -16.90 33.02 19.34
C GLN A 291 -16.97 31.50 19.13
N GLY A 292 -15.93 30.80 19.52
CA GLY A 292 -15.85 29.37 19.42
C GLY A 292 -15.46 28.73 20.76
N THR A 293 -15.83 27.48 20.88
CA THR A 293 -15.44 26.61 22.00
C THR A 293 -15.00 25.27 21.41
N LEU A 294 -13.87 24.75 21.86
CA LEU A 294 -13.40 23.43 21.47
C LEU A 294 -12.96 22.62 22.69
N CYS A 295 -13.04 21.31 22.56
CA CYS A 295 -12.44 20.34 23.46
C CYS A 295 -11.32 19.60 22.74
N GLN A 296 -10.16 19.50 23.39
CA GLN A 296 -8.98 18.78 22.91
C GLN A 296 -8.81 17.50 23.73
N ALA A 297 -8.71 16.37 23.04
CA ALA A 297 -8.53 15.04 23.63
C ALA A 297 -7.32 14.36 23.01
N GLY A 298 -6.12 14.69 23.46
CA GLY A 298 -4.87 14.11 23.01
C GLY A 298 -4.38 14.50 21.62
N HIS A 299 -5.16 15.23 20.86
CA HIS A 299 -4.83 15.67 19.49
C HIS A 299 -3.84 16.85 19.50
N PRO A 300 -3.01 17.08 18.45
CA PRO A 300 -2.16 18.26 18.37
C PRO A 300 -2.93 19.57 18.60
N THR A 301 -2.27 20.53 19.24
CA THR A 301 -2.94 21.77 19.67
C THR A 301 -3.29 22.66 18.47
N PRO A 302 -4.57 23.01 18.26
CA PRO A 302 -4.99 23.91 17.21
C PRO A 302 -4.31 25.27 17.25
N LEU A 303 -4.07 25.83 16.07
CA LEU A 303 -3.41 27.12 15.89
C LEU A 303 -4.38 28.14 15.30
N ILE A 304 -4.42 29.32 15.83
CA ILE A 304 -5.08 30.47 15.19
C ILE A 304 -4.01 31.41 14.66
N ILE A 305 -4.06 31.66 13.35
CA ILE A 305 -3.29 32.72 12.70
C ILE A 305 -4.22 33.91 12.48
N ARG A 306 -3.97 34.99 13.19
CA ARG A 306 -4.70 36.25 13.01
C ARG A 306 -4.38 36.89 11.66
N ALA A 307 -5.31 37.71 11.17
CA ALA A 307 -5.05 38.49 9.95
C ALA A 307 -3.78 39.34 10.03
N ASN A 308 -3.44 39.86 11.23
CA ASN A 308 -2.20 40.61 11.47
C ASN A 308 -0.92 39.76 11.56
N GLY A 309 -1.05 38.42 11.56
CA GLY A 309 0.07 37.48 11.66
C GLY A 309 0.44 37.04 13.08
N GLU A 310 -0.34 37.44 14.08
CA GLU A 310 -0.20 36.90 15.44
C GLU A 310 -0.63 35.43 15.45
N LEU A 311 0.11 34.61 16.18
CA LEU A 311 -0.16 33.17 16.34
C LEU A 311 -0.62 32.91 17.77
N LEU A 312 -1.71 32.19 17.89
CA LEU A 312 -2.26 31.74 19.16
C LEU A 312 -2.48 30.24 19.12
N SER A 313 -2.14 29.54 20.19
CA SER A 313 -2.51 28.14 20.39
C SER A 313 -3.78 28.05 21.23
N VAL A 314 -4.72 27.17 20.83
CA VAL A 314 -6.01 27.00 21.50
C VAL A 314 -6.16 25.58 21.97
N GLY A 315 -5.95 25.36 23.26
CA GLY A 315 -6.01 24.05 23.89
C GLY A 315 -4.96 23.91 24.98
N GLN A 316 -5.15 22.91 25.82
CA GLN A 316 -4.25 22.58 26.93
C GLN A 316 -3.83 21.11 26.94
N GLY A 317 -4.03 20.41 25.82
CA GLY A 317 -3.85 18.96 25.71
C GLY A 317 -5.10 18.20 26.14
N GLY A 318 -4.93 17.10 26.83
CA GLY A 318 -6.02 16.23 27.31
C GLY A 318 -5.70 14.76 27.06
N MET A 319 -6.48 13.87 27.65
CA MET A 319 -6.33 12.44 27.44
C MET A 319 -7.02 12.01 26.14
N PRO A 320 -6.41 11.15 25.32
CA PRO A 320 -7.09 10.53 24.18
C PRO A 320 -8.39 9.84 24.61
N VAL A 321 -9.36 9.81 23.71
CA VAL A 321 -10.63 9.12 23.91
C VAL A 321 -10.40 7.61 23.91
N GLY A 322 -10.98 6.92 24.88
CA GLY A 322 -10.85 5.46 25.03
C GLY A 322 -9.66 4.98 25.87
N LEU A 323 -8.78 5.89 26.30
CA LEU A 323 -7.60 5.51 27.09
C LEU A 323 -7.95 5.31 28.57
N PHE A 324 -8.78 6.19 29.14
CA PHE A 324 -9.21 6.12 30.55
C PHE A 324 -10.71 6.42 30.65
N PRO A 325 -11.51 5.52 31.30
CA PRO A 325 -12.96 5.73 31.44
C PRO A 325 -13.34 7.02 32.20
N ASP A 326 -12.53 7.39 33.18
CA ASP A 326 -12.76 8.55 34.05
C ASP A 326 -11.98 9.81 33.58
N ALA A 327 -11.60 9.87 32.31
CA ALA A 327 -10.91 11.04 31.77
C ALA A 327 -11.79 12.28 31.87
N ASP A 328 -11.22 13.40 32.39
CA ASP A 328 -11.85 14.71 32.47
C ASP A 328 -11.48 15.55 31.25
N TYR A 329 -12.47 16.18 30.63
CA TYR A 329 -12.31 17.00 29.44
C TYR A 329 -12.74 18.43 29.72
N GLN A 330 -12.07 19.40 29.10
CA GLN A 330 -12.27 20.80 29.34
C GLN A 330 -12.53 21.58 28.05
N ASP A 331 -13.40 22.60 28.15
CA ASP A 331 -13.64 23.53 27.05
C ASP A 331 -12.57 24.60 27.00
N ASN A 332 -12.09 24.88 25.79
CA ASN A 332 -11.19 25.98 25.49
C ASN A 332 -11.92 27.00 24.60
N HIS A 333 -12.00 28.23 25.05
CA HIS A 333 -12.70 29.30 24.35
C HIS A 333 -11.75 30.09 23.45
N PHE A 334 -12.25 30.47 22.28
CA PHE A 334 -11.51 31.31 21.33
C PHE A 334 -12.46 32.23 20.57
N THR A 335 -11.90 33.18 19.85
CA THR A 335 -12.66 34.05 18.94
C THR A 335 -11.90 34.16 17.63
N LEU A 336 -12.63 34.09 16.53
CA LEU A 336 -12.10 34.37 15.18
C LEU A 336 -12.67 35.69 14.72
N ASP A 337 -11.82 36.67 14.45
CA ASP A 337 -12.17 37.89 13.75
C ASP A 337 -12.16 37.67 12.22
N ILE A 338 -12.69 38.62 11.46
CA ILE A 338 -12.68 38.50 9.98
C ILE A 338 -11.24 38.46 9.47
N GLY A 339 -10.93 37.45 8.67
CA GLY A 339 -9.61 37.17 8.14
C GLY A 339 -8.73 36.28 9.03
N ASP A 340 -9.18 35.90 10.22
CA ASP A 340 -8.47 34.92 11.06
C ASP A 340 -8.71 33.50 10.56
N ARG A 341 -7.69 32.65 10.73
CA ARG A 341 -7.73 31.23 10.36
C ARG A 341 -7.44 30.34 11.56
N LEU A 342 -8.32 29.38 11.80
CA LEU A 342 -8.08 28.25 12.71
C LEU A 342 -7.56 27.07 11.92
N TYR A 343 -6.42 26.50 12.35
CA TYR A 343 -5.80 25.31 11.77
C TYR A 343 -5.88 24.14 12.74
N LEU A 344 -6.36 23.00 12.24
CA LEU A 344 -6.31 21.69 12.89
C LEU A 344 -5.42 20.79 12.04
N TYR A 345 -4.56 20.02 12.67
CA TYR A 345 -3.59 19.16 11.97
C TYR A 345 -3.30 17.89 12.77
N SER A 346 -2.99 16.79 12.06
CA SER A 346 -2.53 15.55 12.68
C SER A 346 -1.03 15.59 12.98
N ASP A 347 -0.59 14.71 13.87
CA ASP A 347 0.82 14.59 14.25
C ASP A 347 1.74 14.15 13.11
N GLY A 348 1.20 13.44 12.09
CA GLY A 348 1.96 13.06 10.89
C GLY A 348 2.64 14.23 10.16
N ILE A 349 2.18 15.49 10.37
CA ILE A 349 2.89 16.68 9.89
C ILE A 349 4.12 16.95 10.75
N THR A 350 3.94 17.02 12.06
CA THR A 350 5.01 17.40 13.01
C THR A 350 6.02 16.28 13.25
N GLU A 351 5.58 15.04 13.13
CA GLU A 351 6.39 13.84 13.28
C GLU A 351 7.03 13.35 11.96
N CYS A 352 6.80 14.08 10.86
CA CYS A 352 7.43 13.78 9.59
C CYS A 352 8.96 13.80 9.70
N GLU A 353 9.59 12.63 9.53
CA GLU A 353 11.03 12.45 9.66
C GLU A 353 11.80 12.79 8.37
N ASN A 354 13.00 13.35 8.52
CA ASN A 354 13.98 13.48 7.44
C ASN A 354 14.92 12.26 7.36
N GLY A 355 15.85 12.27 6.41
CA GLY A 355 16.86 11.21 6.26
C GLY A 355 17.80 11.03 7.45
N GLN A 356 17.78 11.93 8.44
CA GLN A 356 18.57 11.89 9.68
C GLN A 356 17.71 11.53 10.90
N GLN A 357 16.44 11.15 10.70
CA GLN A 357 15.47 10.86 11.75
C GLN A 357 15.13 12.08 12.65
N GLU A 358 15.27 13.29 12.11
CA GLU A 358 14.81 14.48 12.79
C GLU A 358 13.36 14.76 12.41
N LEU A 359 12.53 15.13 13.39
CA LEU A 359 11.14 15.50 13.17
C LEU A 359 11.02 16.87 12.51
N TYR A 360 10.01 17.07 11.68
CA TYR A 360 9.70 18.38 11.10
C TYR A 360 9.42 19.41 12.19
N GLY A 361 8.61 19.04 13.16
CA GLY A 361 8.34 19.81 14.37
C GLY A 361 7.30 20.90 14.18
N GLU A 362 6.69 21.28 15.30
CA GLU A 362 5.61 22.28 15.34
C GLU A 362 6.11 23.69 14.96
N GLU A 363 7.31 24.07 15.37
CA GLU A 363 7.85 25.40 15.09
C GLU A 363 7.96 25.71 13.59
N ARG A 364 8.39 24.73 12.78
CA ARG A 364 8.49 24.89 11.32
C ARG A 364 7.10 25.02 10.69
N LEU A 365 6.14 24.24 11.16
CA LEU A 365 4.75 24.36 10.72
C LEU A 365 4.17 25.74 11.04
N GLN A 366 4.32 26.21 12.27
CA GLN A 366 3.86 27.52 12.72
C GLN A 366 4.48 28.65 11.90
N GLN A 367 5.79 28.59 11.66
CA GLN A 367 6.50 29.56 10.84
C GLN A 367 5.94 29.60 9.41
N LEU A 368 5.76 28.43 8.78
CA LEU A 368 5.24 28.30 7.43
C LEU A 368 3.81 28.86 7.33
N LEU A 369 2.92 28.47 8.24
CA LEU A 369 1.53 28.95 8.23
C LEU A 369 1.45 30.48 8.40
N ARG A 370 2.32 31.07 9.24
CA ARG A 370 2.43 32.54 9.40
C ARG A 370 2.96 33.23 8.15
N GLU A 371 3.97 32.68 7.52
CA GLU A 371 4.59 33.23 6.32
C GLU A 371 3.59 33.30 5.17
N TYR A 372 2.85 32.21 4.96
CA TYR A 372 1.91 32.07 3.83
C TYR A 372 0.45 32.43 4.19
N ARG A 373 0.20 33.08 5.34
CA ARG A 373 -1.16 33.40 5.82
C ARG A 373 -2.03 34.19 4.84
N MET A 374 -1.43 34.97 3.95
CA MET A 374 -2.14 35.78 2.95
C MET A 374 -2.50 35.03 1.67
N LEU A 375 -1.98 33.81 1.51
CA LEU A 375 -2.33 32.98 0.36
C LEU A 375 -3.71 32.32 0.54
N PRO A 376 -4.39 31.96 -0.55
CA PRO A 376 -5.54 31.07 -0.49
C PRO A 376 -5.19 29.76 0.24
N LYS A 377 -6.16 29.16 0.95
CA LYS A 377 -5.96 27.97 1.78
C LYS A 377 -5.33 26.81 1.00
N ASN A 378 -5.81 26.51 -0.20
CA ASN A 378 -5.27 25.49 -1.06
C ASN A 378 -3.77 25.69 -1.40
N GLN A 379 -3.35 26.95 -1.62
CA GLN A 379 -1.94 27.26 -1.88
C GLN A 379 -1.09 27.11 -0.59
N VAL A 380 -1.64 27.43 0.58
CA VAL A 380 -0.95 27.15 1.85
C VAL A 380 -0.72 25.65 2.01
N PHE A 381 -1.70 24.81 1.69
CA PHE A 381 -1.59 23.36 1.76
C PHE A 381 -0.53 22.82 0.78
N GLU A 382 -0.49 23.34 -0.44
CA GLU A 382 0.58 23.02 -1.41
C GLU A 382 1.98 23.39 -0.87
N CYS A 383 2.11 24.53 -0.16
CA CYS A 383 3.36 24.91 0.47
C CYS A 383 3.74 23.96 1.61
N VAL A 384 2.77 23.52 2.43
CA VAL A 384 3.00 22.54 3.50
C VAL A 384 3.47 21.20 2.89
N GLU A 385 2.74 20.67 1.92
CA GLU A 385 3.09 19.41 1.25
C GLU A 385 4.50 19.47 0.62
N LYS A 386 4.80 20.57 -0.07
CA LYS A 386 6.13 20.78 -0.67
C LYS A 386 7.23 20.87 0.38
N ALA A 387 6.98 21.53 1.51
CA ALA A 387 7.94 21.65 2.62
C ALA A 387 8.23 20.28 3.25
N LEU A 388 7.19 19.46 3.50
CA LEU A 388 7.32 18.11 4.02
C LEU A 388 8.08 17.19 3.05
N ASN A 389 7.76 17.25 1.76
CA ASN A 389 8.48 16.48 0.74
C ASN A 389 9.95 16.90 0.61
N THR A 390 10.24 18.19 0.76
CA THR A 390 11.61 18.71 0.76
C THR A 390 12.36 18.25 2.00
N TRP A 391 11.72 18.30 3.17
CA TRP A 391 12.25 17.83 4.45
C TRP A 391 12.66 16.36 4.40
N ARG A 392 11.78 15.48 3.92
CA ARG A 392 12.04 14.06 3.75
C ARG A 392 13.16 13.74 2.76
N SER A 393 13.35 14.60 1.75
CA SER A 393 14.36 14.41 0.71
C SER A 393 15.74 14.93 1.12
N SER A 394 15.91 15.52 2.29
CA SER A 394 17.17 16.03 2.83
C SER A 394 18.06 14.85 3.24
N GLU A 395 18.76 14.24 2.27
CA GLU A 395 19.76 13.20 2.51
C GLU A 395 21.13 13.85 2.84
N PRO A 396 21.95 13.24 3.71
CA PRO A 396 23.36 13.61 3.84
C PRO A 396 24.08 13.33 2.51
N GLU A 397 24.93 14.24 2.07
CA GLU A 397 25.61 14.31 0.74
C GLU A 397 26.35 13.05 0.26
N ASN A 398 26.42 11.97 1.06
CA ASN A 398 27.26 10.79 0.79
C ASN A 398 26.54 9.54 0.26
N GLN A 399 25.22 9.55 0.02
CA GLN A 399 24.50 8.37 -0.46
C GLN A 399 23.71 8.56 -1.78
N GLN A 400 24.11 9.49 -2.63
CA GLN A 400 23.47 9.76 -3.93
C GLN A 400 23.77 8.70 -5.03
N LYS A 401 23.82 7.42 -4.71
CA LYS A 401 23.93 6.38 -5.77
C LYS A 401 22.87 5.31 -5.60
N GLN A 402 21.94 5.31 -6.56
CA GLN A 402 21.07 4.20 -6.93
C GLN A 402 19.90 3.86 -5.99
N HIS A 403 18.89 4.73 -5.88
CA HIS A 403 17.53 4.19 -5.76
C HIS A 403 16.60 5.05 -6.61
N THR A 404 15.98 4.43 -7.58
CA THR A 404 14.84 4.94 -8.35
C THR A 404 13.83 5.55 -7.38
N ARG A 405 13.58 6.86 -7.51
CA ARG A 405 12.57 7.60 -6.73
C ARG A 405 11.18 7.04 -7.02
N GLN A 406 10.79 5.98 -6.38
CA GLN A 406 9.40 5.80 -6.00
C GLN A 406 9.16 6.81 -4.87
N LEU A 407 8.25 7.74 -5.09
CA LEU A 407 7.70 8.60 -4.04
C LEU A 407 7.20 7.67 -2.93
N ARG A 408 8.00 7.50 -1.87
CA ARG A 408 7.59 6.73 -0.71
C ARG A 408 6.42 7.48 -0.10
N SER A 409 5.31 6.80 0.20
CA SER A 409 4.22 7.32 1.02
C SER A 409 4.79 7.94 2.31
N PHE A 410 4.08 8.86 2.94
CA PHE A 410 4.43 9.33 4.27
C PHE A 410 4.42 8.15 5.25
N ALA A 411 5.17 8.27 6.35
CA ALA A 411 5.23 7.22 7.36
C ALA A 411 3.93 7.13 8.15
N ASP A 412 3.26 8.25 8.31
CA ASP A 412 1.97 8.38 8.96
C ASP A 412 1.00 9.20 8.10
N ASP A 413 -0.27 9.16 8.47
CA ASP A 413 -1.34 9.90 7.82
C ASP A 413 -1.16 11.41 8.08
N ILE A 414 -1.44 12.22 7.07
CA ILE A 414 -1.34 13.67 7.17
C ILE A 414 -2.69 14.28 6.89
N SER A 415 -3.19 15.01 7.86
CA SER A 415 -4.39 15.81 7.72
C SER A 415 -4.18 17.25 8.21
N LEU A 416 -4.73 18.22 7.48
CA LEU A 416 -4.68 19.64 7.82
C LEU A 416 -5.97 20.30 7.37
N MET A 417 -6.68 20.95 8.26
CA MET A 417 -7.87 21.74 7.98
C MET A 417 -7.65 23.19 8.36
N ALA A 418 -8.13 24.10 7.52
CA ALA A 418 -8.14 25.53 7.79
C ALA A 418 -9.58 26.06 7.74
N ILE A 419 -10.05 26.70 8.82
CA ILE A 419 -11.34 27.36 8.93
C ILE A 419 -11.09 28.87 9.02
N GLU A 420 -11.57 29.63 8.05
CA GLU A 420 -11.41 31.08 7.95
C GLU A 420 -12.72 31.81 8.14
N ARG A 421 -12.74 32.89 8.95
CA ARG A 421 -13.88 33.80 9.01
C ARG A 421 -13.76 34.82 7.89
N ILE A 422 -14.65 34.73 6.88
CA ILE A 422 -14.64 35.63 5.71
C ILE A 422 -15.64 36.78 5.80
N GLY A 423 -16.52 36.76 6.81
CA GLY A 423 -17.63 37.69 6.94
C GLY A 423 -18.82 37.32 6.03
N LEU A 424 -19.98 37.87 6.36
CA LEU A 424 -21.17 37.69 5.52
C LEU A 424 -21.01 38.57 4.28
N SER A 425 -21.05 37.99 3.10
CA SER A 425 -21.23 38.74 1.85
C SER A 425 -22.64 39.34 1.89
N ILE A 426 -22.72 40.64 2.04
CA ILE A 426 -23.99 41.41 1.89
C ILE A 426 -24.27 41.38 0.37
N ASN A 427 -25.09 40.43 -0.09
CA ASN A 427 -25.72 40.48 -1.41
C ASN A 427 -27.01 41.28 -1.36
#